data_cff58b37e9a52ea0242c12331470a093
#
_entry.id   cff58b37e9a52ea0242c12331470a093
#
_cell.length_a   1.000
_cell.length_b   1.000
_cell.length_c   1.000
_cell.angle_alpha   90.00
_cell.angle_beta   90.00
_cell.angle_gamma   90.00
#
_symmetry.space_group_name_H-M   'P 1'
#
loop_
_entity.id
_entity.type
_entity.pdbx_description
1 polymer ?
#
loop_
_entity_poly.entity_id
_entity_poly.type
_entity_poly.pdbx_seq_one_letter_code
_entity_poly.pdbx_strand_id
1 'polypeptide(L)'
;MKKKKHLIWQKHINSERKHMHSYLRSIGFSEITKDIDVFPYLQMTIDSPDMRSSYEKPDGEVFIELKKEFGYRIGLAVCGSYLEDQAFHIEYFYPYFRGEYESVNEEIEIERHADKNSYAGICDDMRLGITLIYYLQNVSEFLKSTDGKMISKTGTTVLSALSSEGKIILPVEKVDTSRQSQMRKFIKRTNLLSAAKEGDEEAIENLTMEDIDLYSMLSRRVTNEDLLTIIDTSMMPYGIESDQYAVIGEIFDINHAKNMITGENMVLLSVNSKYILFDICINEKDLIGEPQIGRRFKGKIWMQGHIKFESFGKIDNEFVC
;
A
#
# COMPACT_ATOMS: atom_id res chain seq x y z
N MET A 1 -0.64 -11.40 -39.74
CA MET A 1 -0.11 -10.30 -38.96
C MET A 1 -0.32 -10.42 -37.45
N LYS A 2 -1.26 -11.19 -36.91
CA LYS A 2 -1.51 -11.34 -35.43
C LYS A 2 -0.40 -12.08 -34.64
N LYS A 3 0.34 -13.02 -35.28
CA LYS A 3 1.39 -13.80 -34.57
C LYS A 3 2.68 -13.01 -34.25
N LYS A 4 3.02 -11.96 -35.00
CA LYS A 4 4.23 -11.15 -34.74
C LYS A 4 4.07 -10.18 -33.55
N LYS A 5 2.86 -9.66 -33.30
CA LYS A 5 2.59 -8.80 -32.14
C LYS A 5 2.75 -9.56 -30.81
N HIS A 6 2.42 -10.86 -30.79
CA HIS A 6 2.54 -11.70 -29.59
C HIS A 6 3.99 -11.94 -29.13
N LEU A 7 4.95 -11.96 -30.05
CA LEU A 7 6.35 -12.31 -29.75
C LEU A 7 7.17 -11.14 -29.14
N ILE A 8 6.82 -9.89 -29.44
CA ILE A 8 7.51 -8.70 -28.89
C ILE A 8 7.15 -8.55 -27.41
N TRP A 9 5.95 -8.91 -27.04
CA TRP A 9 5.46 -8.90 -25.67
C TRP A 9 6.13 -9.91 -24.74
N GLN A 10 6.46 -11.09 -25.25
CA GLN A 10 7.03 -12.17 -24.43
C GLN A 10 8.47 -11.90 -23.94
N LYS A 11 9.24 -11.05 -24.61
CA LYS A 11 10.66 -10.84 -24.27
C LYS A 11 10.92 -9.94 -23.08
N HIS A 12 10.03 -9.00 -22.76
CA HIS A 12 10.24 -8.00 -21.70
C HIS A 12 9.65 -8.37 -20.33
N ILE A 13 8.73 -9.34 -20.30
CA ILE A 13 7.97 -9.67 -19.08
C ILE A 13 8.64 -10.77 -18.20
N ASN A 14 9.79 -11.34 -18.57
CA ASN A 14 10.28 -12.61 -17.98
C ASN A 14 10.86 -12.58 -16.57
N SER A 15 11.28 -11.44 -15.98
CA SER A 15 11.94 -11.43 -14.67
C SER A 15 11.05 -11.02 -13.49
N GLU A 16 9.98 -10.25 -13.74
CA GLU A 16 9.09 -9.70 -12.67
C GLU A 16 7.91 -10.62 -12.30
N ARG A 17 7.78 -11.76 -12.95
CA ARG A 17 6.55 -12.55 -13.08
C ARG A 17 6.08 -13.30 -11.86
N LYS A 18 6.97 -13.69 -10.95
CA LYS A 18 6.62 -14.63 -9.88
C LYS A 18 5.82 -14.02 -8.74
N HIS A 19 6.00 -12.72 -8.48
CA HIS A 19 5.33 -12.02 -7.38
C HIS A 19 3.99 -11.39 -7.78
N MET A 20 3.88 -10.90 -9.01
CA MET A 20 2.67 -10.22 -9.47
C MET A 20 1.46 -11.16 -9.60
N HIS A 21 1.69 -12.41 -9.99
CA HIS A 21 0.62 -13.40 -10.10
C HIS A 21 -0.08 -13.75 -8.78
N SER A 22 0.65 -13.79 -7.66
CA SER A 22 0.06 -14.09 -6.35
C SER A 22 -0.93 -13.01 -5.91
N TYR A 23 -0.67 -11.74 -6.26
CA TYR A 23 -1.52 -10.62 -5.88
C TYR A 23 -2.71 -10.37 -6.83
N LEU A 24 -2.70 -10.92 -8.06
CA LEU A 24 -3.90 -10.98 -8.91
C LEU A 24 -5.01 -11.77 -8.23
N ARG A 25 -4.65 -12.84 -7.52
CA ARG A 25 -5.58 -13.62 -6.70
C ARG A 25 -6.28 -12.79 -5.62
N SER A 26 -5.55 -11.85 -5.02
CA SER A 26 -6.08 -10.98 -3.96
C SER A 26 -7.20 -10.05 -4.43
N ILE A 27 -7.28 -9.76 -5.74
CA ILE A 27 -8.35 -8.97 -6.35
C ILE A 27 -9.36 -9.81 -7.15
N GLY A 28 -9.39 -11.13 -6.89
CA GLY A 28 -10.39 -12.05 -7.43
C GLY A 28 -10.05 -12.66 -8.78
N PHE A 29 -8.78 -12.74 -9.17
CA PHE A 29 -8.33 -13.46 -10.36
C PHE A 29 -7.53 -14.71 -9.97
N SER A 30 -8.11 -15.60 -9.17
CA SER A 30 -7.43 -16.78 -8.66
C SER A 30 -7.11 -17.85 -9.72
N GLU A 31 -7.84 -17.85 -10.82
CA GLU A 31 -7.64 -18.79 -11.93
C GLU A 31 -6.50 -18.38 -12.88
N ILE A 32 -5.99 -17.16 -12.78
CA ILE A 32 -4.86 -16.70 -13.58
C ILE A 32 -3.57 -17.33 -13.05
N THR A 33 -3.12 -18.37 -13.75
CA THR A 33 -1.89 -19.10 -13.40
C THR A 33 -0.76 -18.89 -14.40
N LYS A 34 -1.08 -18.37 -15.59
CA LYS A 34 -0.12 -18.09 -16.68
C LYS A 34 -0.24 -16.65 -17.12
N ASP A 35 0.87 -16.08 -17.53
CA ASP A 35 0.94 -14.71 -18.04
C ASP A 35 -0.04 -14.43 -19.19
N ILE A 36 -0.26 -15.41 -20.04
CA ILE A 36 -1.17 -15.27 -21.17
C ILE A 36 -2.63 -15.06 -20.74
N ASP A 37 -2.99 -15.55 -19.58
CA ASP A 37 -4.37 -15.51 -19.09
C ASP A 37 -4.75 -14.10 -18.59
N VAL A 38 -3.77 -13.24 -18.28
CA VAL A 38 -4.01 -11.85 -17.87
C VAL A 38 -4.28 -10.91 -19.03
N PHE A 39 -3.80 -11.23 -20.25
CA PHE A 39 -3.89 -10.33 -21.40
C PHE A 39 -5.30 -9.80 -21.74
N PRO A 40 -6.37 -10.60 -21.69
CA PRO A 40 -7.71 -10.08 -21.96
C PRO A 40 -8.08 -8.93 -21.03
N TYR A 41 -7.68 -8.99 -19.77
CA TYR A 41 -7.99 -7.98 -18.75
C TYR A 41 -7.11 -6.72 -18.90
N LEU A 42 -5.84 -6.91 -19.31
CA LEU A 42 -4.98 -5.78 -19.67
C LEU A 42 -5.53 -5.06 -20.91
N GLN A 43 -6.00 -5.80 -21.91
CA GLN A 43 -6.62 -5.22 -23.09
C GLN A 43 -7.90 -4.45 -22.74
N MET A 44 -8.75 -5.02 -21.87
CA MET A 44 -9.94 -4.32 -21.36
C MET A 44 -9.58 -3.02 -20.63
N THR A 45 -8.47 -3.02 -19.86
CA THR A 45 -7.99 -1.84 -19.16
C THR A 45 -7.50 -0.77 -20.12
N ILE A 46 -6.84 -1.15 -21.23
CA ILE A 46 -6.35 -0.23 -22.25
C ILE A 46 -7.50 0.35 -23.08
N ASP A 47 -8.46 -0.50 -23.48
CA ASP A 47 -9.56 -0.11 -24.38
C ASP A 47 -10.61 0.76 -23.66
N SER A 48 -10.80 0.54 -22.37
CA SER A 48 -11.88 1.20 -21.61
C SER A 48 -11.44 1.42 -20.14
N PRO A 49 -10.45 2.29 -19.91
CA PRO A 49 -10.01 2.63 -18.56
C PRO A 49 -11.06 3.47 -17.82
N ASP A 50 -11.21 3.25 -16.53
CA ASP A 50 -12.04 4.10 -15.66
C ASP A 50 -11.28 5.36 -15.21
N MET A 51 -9.95 5.26 -15.13
CA MET A 51 -9.06 6.39 -14.82
C MET A 51 -7.89 6.41 -15.79
N ARG A 52 -7.54 7.62 -16.24
CA ARG A 52 -6.38 7.85 -17.12
C ARG A 52 -5.59 9.04 -16.61
N SER A 53 -4.29 8.85 -16.46
CA SER A 53 -3.33 9.88 -16.11
C SER A 53 -2.13 9.78 -17.05
N SER A 54 -1.46 10.91 -17.37
CA SER A 54 -0.30 10.92 -18.26
C SER A 54 0.67 12.02 -17.86
N TYR A 55 1.95 11.81 -18.11
CA TYR A 55 3.02 12.78 -17.90
C TYR A 55 3.90 12.82 -19.15
N GLU A 56 4.15 14.01 -19.69
CA GLU A 56 5.07 14.22 -20.79
C GLU A 56 6.47 14.43 -20.24
N LYS A 57 7.40 13.55 -20.59
CA LYS A 57 8.79 13.62 -20.18
C LYS A 57 9.51 14.73 -20.95
N PRO A 58 10.64 15.27 -20.45
CA PRO A 58 11.42 16.31 -21.14
C PRO A 58 11.92 15.93 -22.54
N ASP A 59 12.03 14.64 -22.84
CA ASP A 59 12.39 14.08 -24.14
C ASP A 59 11.21 13.96 -25.12
N GLY A 60 10.01 14.35 -24.70
CA GLY A 60 8.77 14.29 -25.49
C GLY A 60 8.05 12.94 -25.41
N GLU A 61 8.59 11.94 -24.71
CA GLU A 61 7.87 10.69 -24.47
C GLU A 61 6.73 10.89 -23.46
N VAL A 62 5.54 10.35 -23.76
CA VAL A 62 4.38 10.44 -22.88
C VAL A 62 4.19 9.16 -22.11
N PHE A 63 4.50 9.18 -20.81
CA PHE A 63 4.14 8.11 -19.89
C PHE A 63 2.65 8.16 -19.56
N ILE A 64 1.97 7.04 -19.65
CA ILE A 64 0.52 6.91 -19.46
C ILE A 64 0.23 5.82 -18.44
N GLU A 65 -0.64 6.15 -17.52
CA GLU A 65 -1.17 5.24 -16.49
C GLU A 65 -2.68 5.09 -16.69
N LEU A 66 -3.11 3.87 -16.98
CA LEU A 66 -4.50 3.48 -17.21
C LEU A 66 -4.94 2.55 -16.10
N LYS A 67 -6.08 2.83 -15.47
CA LYS A 67 -6.64 1.98 -14.41
C LYS A 67 -8.05 1.58 -14.75
N LYS A 68 -8.38 0.32 -14.46
CA LYS A 68 -9.73 -0.21 -14.56
C LYS A 68 -10.11 -0.94 -13.29
N GLU A 69 -11.27 -0.60 -12.75
CA GLU A 69 -11.85 -1.30 -11.61
C GLU A 69 -12.60 -2.55 -12.06
N PHE A 70 -12.34 -3.66 -11.41
CA PHE A 70 -13.04 -4.92 -11.59
C PHE A 70 -13.95 -5.26 -10.41
N GLY A 71 -14.04 -4.37 -9.46
CA GLY A 71 -14.88 -4.42 -8.28
C GLY A 71 -14.66 -3.19 -7.40
N TYR A 72 -15.36 -3.10 -6.29
CA TYR A 72 -15.25 -1.94 -5.40
C TYR A 72 -13.81 -1.73 -4.91
N ARG A 73 -13.17 -0.64 -5.37
CA ARG A 73 -11.80 -0.22 -5.02
C ARG A 73 -10.69 -1.16 -5.50
N ILE A 74 -10.97 -2.21 -6.25
CA ILE A 74 -10.00 -3.20 -6.74
C ILE A 74 -9.91 -3.18 -8.25
N GLY A 75 -8.71 -3.30 -8.81
CA GLY A 75 -8.54 -3.23 -10.26
C GLY A 75 -7.14 -3.57 -10.74
N LEU A 76 -6.93 -3.32 -12.03
CA LEU A 76 -5.64 -3.40 -12.71
C LEU A 76 -5.20 -2.03 -13.19
N ALA A 77 -3.94 -1.72 -12.97
CA ALA A 77 -3.25 -0.59 -13.56
C ALA A 77 -2.31 -1.08 -14.67
N VAL A 78 -2.32 -0.37 -15.79
CA VAL A 78 -1.44 -0.62 -16.94
C VAL A 78 -0.69 0.67 -17.24
N CYS A 79 0.64 0.58 -17.23
CA CYS A 79 1.54 1.71 -17.44
C CYS A 79 2.36 1.51 -18.72
N GLY A 80 2.57 2.59 -19.46
CA GLY A 80 3.32 2.55 -20.71
C GLY A 80 3.14 3.80 -21.55
N SER A 81 3.33 3.66 -22.87
CA SER A 81 3.26 4.76 -23.83
C SER A 81 2.60 4.30 -25.14
N TYR A 82 2.09 5.27 -25.94
CA TYR A 82 1.66 4.97 -27.28
C TYR A 82 2.85 5.08 -28.25
N LEU A 83 2.98 4.07 -29.09
CA LEU A 83 3.94 4.08 -30.19
C LEU A 83 3.39 4.90 -31.38
N GLU A 84 4.23 5.20 -32.37
CA GLU A 84 3.88 5.94 -33.59
C GLU A 84 2.71 5.29 -34.37
N ASP A 85 2.56 3.96 -34.30
CA ASP A 85 1.49 3.20 -34.93
C ASP A 85 0.18 3.18 -34.08
N GLN A 86 0.09 4.00 -33.06
CA GLN A 86 -1.00 4.08 -32.08
C GLN A 86 -1.21 2.80 -31.25
N ALA A 87 -0.29 1.84 -31.31
CA ALA A 87 -0.32 0.69 -30.41
C ALA A 87 0.18 1.08 -29.02
N PHE A 88 -0.53 0.61 -27.97
CA PHE A 88 -0.09 0.84 -26.61
C PHE A 88 1.04 -0.14 -26.26
N HIS A 89 2.20 0.40 -25.93
CA HIS A 89 3.33 -0.37 -25.41
C HIS A 89 3.23 -0.41 -23.90
N ILE A 90 2.99 -1.60 -23.34
CA ILE A 90 2.97 -1.81 -21.89
C ILE A 90 4.40 -1.92 -21.38
N GLU A 91 4.77 -1.05 -20.48
CA GLU A 91 6.03 -1.15 -19.73
C GLU A 91 5.89 -2.10 -18.55
N TYR A 92 4.82 -1.91 -17.75
CA TYR A 92 4.46 -2.78 -16.64
C TYR A 92 2.95 -2.68 -16.33
N PHE A 93 2.47 -3.61 -15.53
CA PHE A 93 1.13 -3.59 -14.97
C PHE A 93 1.14 -4.13 -13.54
N TYR A 94 0.12 -3.78 -12.78
CA TYR A 94 -0.03 -4.29 -11.42
C TYR A 94 -1.51 -4.34 -10.99
N PRO A 95 -1.88 -5.32 -10.13
CA PRO A 95 -3.14 -5.29 -9.43
C PRO A 95 -3.07 -4.22 -8.34
N TYR A 96 -4.16 -3.49 -8.14
CA TYR A 96 -4.22 -2.48 -7.09
C TYR A 96 -5.47 -2.59 -6.24
N PHE A 97 -5.34 -2.11 -5.02
CA PHE A 97 -6.43 -1.85 -4.11
C PHE A 97 -6.33 -0.40 -3.63
N ARG A 98 -7.41 0.37 -3.78
CA ARG A 98 -7.42 1.78 -3.40
C ARG A 98 -7.77 1.92 -1.92
N GLY A 99 -6.85 2.47 -1.13
CA GLY A 99 -7.03 2.80 0.29
C GLY A 99 -8.00 3.97 0.49
N GLU A 100 -8.53 4.09 1.71
CA GLU A 100 -9.43 5.19 2.11
C GLU A 100 -8.84 6.07 3.20
N TYR A 101 -8.08 5.46 4.11
CA TYR A 101 -7.59 6.15 5.30
C TYR A 101 -6.24 6.81 5.07
N GLU A 102 -6.10 8.04 5.53
CA GLU A 102 -4.81 8.71 5.60
C GLU A 102 -3.94 8.00 6.64
N SER A 103 -2.82 7.48 6.19
CA SER A 103 -1.97 6.57 6.96
C SER A 103 -0.78 7.28 7.56
N VAL A 104 -0.10 8.09 6.75
CA VAL A 104 1.16 8.76 7.07
C VAL A 104 1.12 10.16 6.51
N ASN A 105 1.55 11.14 7.32
CA ASN A 105 1.76 12.52 6.90
C ASN A 105 3.19 12.91 7.28
N GLU A 106 4.14 12.51 6.48
CA GLU A 106 5.57 12.63 6.72
C GLU A 106 6.29 13.08 5.44
N GLU A 107 7.58 13.30 5.56
CA GLU A 107 8.44 13.48 4.41
C GLU A 107 8.57 12.16 3.64
N ILE A 108 8.30 12.20 2.34
CA ILE A 108 8.27 11.04 1.48
C ILE A 108 9.36 11.19 0.43
N GLU A 109 10.23 10.23 0.35
CA GLU A 109 11.16 10.06 -0.75
C GLU A 109 10.57 9.09 -1.78
N ILE A 110 10.74 9.42 -3.06
CA ILE A 110 10.32 8.53 -4.14
C ILE A 110 11.55 8.05 -4.87
N GLU A 111 11.69 6.73 -4.96
CA GLU A 111 12.77 6.10 -5.72
C GLU A 111 12.22 5.28 -6.87
N ARG A 112 12.94 5.28 -7.99
CA ARG A 112 12.67 4.39 -9.11
C ARG A 112 13.32 3.04 -8.84
N HIS A 113 12.59 1.95 -9.04
CA HIS A 113 13.18 0.61 -8.98
C HIS A 113 14.27 0.46 -10.05
N ALA A 114 15.41 -0.13 -9.68
CA ALA A 114 16.57 -0.24 -10.57
C ALA A 114 16.28 -0.99 -11.87
N ASP A 115 15.47 -2.04 -11.79
CA ASP A 115 15.16 -2.96 -12.89
C ASP A 115 13.76 -2.75 -13.49
N LYS A 116 13.00 -1.77 -13.00
CA LYS A 116 11.59 -1.55 -13.35
C LYS A 116 11.33 -0.07 -13.59
N ASN A 117 10.35 0.22 -14.46
CA ASN A 117 9.85 1.59 -14.62
C ASN A 117 8.83 1.98 -13.53
N SER A 118 8.70 1.15 -12.49
CA SER A 118 7.85 1.43 -11.33
C SER A 118 8.62 2.19 -10.25
N TYR A 119 7.89 2.74 -9.30
CA TYR A 119 8.43 3.60 -8.24
C TYR A 119 7.99 3.11 -6.87
N ALA A 120 8.87 3.27 -5.90
CA ALA A 120 8.59 3.06 -4.49
C ALA A 120 8.51 4.40 -3.76
N GLY A 121 7.56 4.50 -2.83
CA GLY A 121 7.58 5.56 -1.82
C GLY A 121 8.30 5.05 -0.58
N ILE A 122 9.14 5.89 -0.01
CA ILE A 122 9.95 5.60 1.17
C ILE A 122 9.62 6.65 2.22
N CYS A 123 9.31 6.19 3.42
CA CYS A 123 8.98 7.05 4.54
C CYS A 123 9.58 6.48 5.82
N ASP A 124 10.33 7.31 6.54
CA ASP A 124 10.84 6.98 7.88
C ASP A 124 9.78 7.34 8.92
N ASP A 125 8.95 6.37 9.29
CA ASP A 125 7.95 6.57 10.33
C ASP A 125 8.46 6.06 11.68
N MET A 126 8.70 6.98 12.60
CA MET A 126 9.19 6.67 13.94
C MET A 126 8.26 5.76 14.74
N ARG A 127 6.96 5.73 14.43
CA ARG A 127 5.97 4.85 15.08
C ARG A 127 6.27 3.38 14.82
N LEU A 128 6.80 3.08 13.62
CA LEU A 128 7.17 1.73 13.22
C LEU A 128 8.56 1.32 13.73
N GLY A 129 9.48 2.28 13.87
CA GLY A 129 10.89 2.02 14.11
C GLY A 129 11.61 1.33 12.95
N ILE A 130 11.01 1.39 11.76
CA ILE A 130 11.56 0.89 10.49
C ILE A 130 11.20 1.88 9.38
N THR A 131 12.00 1.90 8.34
CA THR A 131 11.69 2.58 7.09
C THR A 131 10.53 1.86 6.39
N LEU A 132 9.44 2.57 6.14
CA LEU A 132 8.30 2.04 5.40
C LEU A 132 8.52 2.24 3.91
N ILE A 133 8.48 1.15 3.15
CA ILE A 133 8.60 1.15 1.70
C ILE A 133 7.30 0.60 1.12
N TYR A 134 6.76 1.26 0.11
CA TYR A 134 5.52 0.84 -0.54
C TYR A 134 5.56 1.09 -2.04
N TYR A 135 4.83 0.28 -2.80
CA TYR A 135 4.67 0.46 -4.24
C TYR A 135 3.81 1.69 -4.54
N LEU A 136 4.31 2.64 -5.33
CA LEU A 136 3.61 3.88 -5.64
C LEU A 136 2.51 3.65 -6.69
N GLN A 137 1.26 3.99 -6.33
CA GLN A 137 0.10 3.81 -7.20
C GLN A 137 -0.17 4.98 -8.16
N ASN A 138 0.37 6.16 -7.92
CA ASN A 138 0.07 7.36 -8.70
C ASN A 138 1.33 8.04 -9.25
N VAL A 139 2.09 7.26 -10.01
CA VAL A 139 3.37 7.69 -10.60
C VAL A 139 3.21 8.91 -11.50
N SER A 140 2.19 8.94 -12.37
CA SER A 140 1.96 10.08 -13.28
C SER A 140 1.70 11.39 -12.54
N GLU A 141 0.97 11.34 -11.42
CA GLU A 141 0.70 12.52 -10.58
C GLU A 141 1.96 13.01 -9.89
N PHE A 142 2.77 12.07 -9.37
CA PHE A 142 4.06 12.39 -8.80
C PHE A 142 4.97 13.08 -9.82
N LEU A 143 5.14 12.51 -11.00
CA LEU A 143 5.98 13.07 -12.06
C LEU A 143 5.52 14.47 -12.47
N LYS A 144 4.21 14.71 -12.57
CA LYS A 144 3.65 16.05 -12.82
C LYS A 144 3.99 17.03 -11.69
N SER A 145 3.83 16.61 -10.45
CA SER A 145 4.02 17.49 -9.29
C SER A 145 5.47 17.89 -9.06
N THR A 146 6.42 17.13 -9.60
CA THR A 146 7.87 17.31 -9.42
C THR A 146 8.60 17.70 -10.69
N ASP A 147 7.88 17.86 -11.81
CA ASP A 147 8.46 18.06 -13.16
C ASP A 147 9.53 16.98 -13.48
N GLY A 148 9.21 15.73 -13.11
CA GLY A 148 10.08 14.56 -13.28
C GLY A 148 11.31 14.51 -12.37
N LYS A 149 11.45 15.43 -11.42
CA LYS A 149 12.56 15.42 -10.45
C LYS A 149 12.23 14.50 -9.27
N MET A 150 13.22 13.72 -8.87
CA MET A 150 13.16 12.90 -7.65
C MET A 150 13.45 13.82 -6.45
N ILE A 151 12.39 14.36 -5.85
CA ILE A 151 12.50 15.32 -4.74
C ILE A 151 11.69 14.76 -3.58
N SER A 152 12.29 14.80 -2.39
CA SER A 152 11.55 14.60 -1.14
C SER A 152 10.46 15.67 -0.98
N LYS A 153 9.26 15.25 -0.62
CA LYS A 153 8.11 16.13 -0.36
C LYS A 153 7.34 15.67 0.85
N THR A 154 6.91 16.61 1.66
CA THR A 154 5.88 16.36 2.66
C THR A 154 4.55 16.12 1.94
N GLY A 155 3.88 15.04 2.28
CA GLY A 155 2.60 14.69 1.69
C GLY A 155 1.85 13.67 2.53
N THR A 156 0.56 13.60 2.30
CA THR A 156 -0.28 12.60 2.95
C THR A 156 -0.32 11.33 2.10
N THR A 157 0.10 10.21 2.67
CA THR A 157 0.02 8.90 2.02
C THR A 157 -1.21 8.14 2.52
N VAL A 158 -1.96 7.61 1.56
CA VAL A 158 -3.03 6.63 1.80
C VAL A 158 -2.46 5.25 1.47
N LEU A 159 -2.28 4.43 2.48
CA LEU A 159 -1.73 3.08 2.33
C LEU A 159 -2.84 2.05 2.11
N SER A 160 -2.54 1.09 1.27
CA SER A 160 -3.35 -0.10 1.03
C SER A 160 -2.45 -1.30 0.82
N ALA A 161 -3.00 -2.49 0.93
CA ALA A 161 -2.22 -3.70 0.74
C ALA A 161 -3.04 -4.81 0.07
N LEU A 162 -2.34 -5.64 -0.69
CA LEU A 162 -2.86 -6.89 -1.21
C LEU A 162 -2.28 -8.05 -0.39
N SER A 163 -3.13 -9.00 -0.01
CA SER A 163 -2.70 -10.18 0.75
C SER A 163 -3.06 -11.46 0.02
N SER A 164 -2.08 -12.34 -0.12
CA SER A 164 -2.27 -13.67 -0.72
C SER A 164 -2.60 -14.76 0.30
N GLU A 165 -2.41 -14.50 1.59
CA GLU A 165 -2.72 -15.40 2.70
C GLU A 165 -2.99 -14.62 3.98
N GLY A 166 -4.01 -14.99 4.71
CA GLY A 166 -4.36 -14.32 5.96
C GLY A 166 -5.06 -15.21 6.95
N LYS A 167 -4.92 -14.89 8.23
CA LYS A 167 -5.59 -15.58 9.32
C LYS A 167 -6.13 -14.58 10.32
N ILE A 168 -7.36 -14.82 10.75
CA ILE A 168 -7.97 -14.06 11.83
C ILE A 168 -7.59 -14.69 13.17
N ILE A 169 -7.07 -13.89 14.06
CA ILE A 169 -6.69 -14.29 15.42
C ILE A 169 -7.47 -13.48 16.46
N LEU A 170 -7.60 -14.04 17.65
CA LEU A 170 -8.31 -13.41 18.74
C LEU A 170 -7.65 -12.09 19.17
N PRO A 171 -8.40 -11.14 19.71
CA PRO A 171 -7.82 -9.95 20.30
C PRO A 171 -6.90 -10.31 21.46
N VAL A 172 -5.92 -9.45 21.75
CA VAL A 172 -5.20 -9.52 23.03
C VAL A 172 -6.18 -9.08 24.11
N GLU A 173 -6.19 -9.78 25.22
CA GLU A 173 -6.98 -9.41 26.39
C GLU A 173 -6.49 -8.06 26.90
N LYS A 174 -7.20 -7.00 26.52
CA LYS A 174 -6.88 -5.64 26.98
C LYS A 174 -7.62 -5.42 28.30
N VAL A 175 -6.88 -5.17 29.37
CA VAL A 175 -7.47 -4.67 30.61
C VAL A 175 -8.10 -3.33 30.28
N ASP A 176 -9.43 -3.34 30.17
CA ASP A 176 -10.39 -2.23 30.10
C ASP A 176 -9.86 -0.93 29.45
N THR A 177 -9.93 -0.85 28.12
CA THR A 177 -9.65 0.42 27.45
C THR A 177 -10.75 0.72 26.42
N SER A 178 -11.63 1.66 26.78
CA SER A 178 -12.63 2.20 25.86
C SER A 178 -11.96 2.74 24.57
N ARG A 179 -12.67 2.71 23.44
CA ARG A 179 -12.20 3.27 22.14
C ARG A 179 -11.67 4.71 22.29
N GLN A 180 -12.24 5.49 23.19
CA GLN A 180 -11.77 6.85 23.53
C GLN A 180 -10.40 6.84 24.24
N SER A 181 -10.13 5.87 25.10
CA SER A 181 -8.85 5.74 25.79
C SER A 181 -7.73 5.34 24.83
N GLN A 182 -8.02 4.46 23.87
CA GLN A 182 -7.06 4.07 22.82
C GLN A 182 -6.72 5.25 21.91
N MET A 183 -7.73 6.03 21.49
CA MET A 183 -7.55 7.23 20.68
C MET A 183 -6.72 8.29 21.42
N ARG A 184 -6.98 8.49 22.72
CA ARG A 184 -6.18 9.42 23.55
C ARG A 184 -4.72 8.96 23.67
N LYS A 185 -4.46 7.68 23.87
CA LYS A 185 -3.10 7.13 23.90
C LYS A 185 -2.39 7.32 22.57
N PHE A 186 -3.09 7.07 21.46
CA PHE A 186 -2.60 7.32 20.12
C PHE A 186 -2.18 8.77 19.91
N ILE A 187 -3.10 9.73 20.19
CA ILE A 187 -2.83 11.17 20.05
C ILE A 187 -1.65 11.59 20.94
N LYS A 188 -1.63 11.13 22.23
CA LYS A 188 -0.55 11.44 23.14
C LYS A 188 0.81 10.96 22.60
N ARG A 189 0.89 9.70 22.14
CA ARG A 189 2.14 9.14 21.60
C ARG A 189 2.58 9.85 20.32
N THR A 190 1.64 10.19 19.44
CA THR A 190 1.93 10.96 18.21
C THR A 190 2.49 12.34 18.55
N ASN A 191 1.91 13.04 19.52
CA ASN A 191 2.40 14.35 19.97
C ASN A 191 3.80 14.25 20.61
N LEU A 192 4.05 13.22 21.42
CA LEU A 192 5.38 12.98 22.01
C LEU A 192 6.43 12.67 20.92
N LEU A 193 6.06 11.91 19.89
CA LEU A 193 6.95 11.61 18.78
C LEU A 193 7.28 12.87 17.97
N SER A 194 6.29 13.73 17.71
CA SER A 194 6.52 15.00 17.03
C SER A 194 7.43 15.93 17.84
N ALA A 195 7.19 16.06 19.14
CA ALA A 195 8.03 16.87 20.01
C ALA A 195 9.47 16.33 20.10
N ALA A 196 9.63 15.00 20.18
CA ALA A 196 10.95 14.36 20.15
C ALA A 196 11.72 14.61 18.86
N LYS A 197 11.05 14.66 17.70
CA LYS A 197 11.65 15.05 16.42
C LYS A 197 12.16 16.50 16.42
N GLU A 198 11.49 17.38 17.14
CA GLU A 198 11.87 18.77 17.31
C GLU A 198 13.00 18.95 18.36
N GLY A 199 13.44 17.87 18.98
CA GLY A 199 14.54 17.85 19.96
C GLY A 199 14.11 18.12 21.41
N ASP A 200 12.83 17.95 21.73
CA ASP A 200 12.33 18.05 23.11
C ASP A 200 12.86 16.89 23.96
N GLU A 201 13.76 17.19 24.90
CA GLU A 201 14.41 16.22 25.77
C GLU A 201 13.42 15.50 26.68
N GLU A 202 12.37 16.18 27.18
CA GLU A 202 11.35 15.57 28.03
C GLU A 202 10.50 14.56 27.23
N ALA A 203 10.19 14.86 25.98
CA ALA A 203 9.48 13.94 25.10
C ALA A 203 10.31 12.69 24.77
N ILE A 204 11.61 12.84 24.55
CA ILE A 204 12.55 11.74 24.30
C ILE A 204 12.65 10.85 25.55
N GLU A 205 12.79 11.43 26.73
CA GLU A 205 12.87 10.69 27.99
C GLU A 205 11.58 9.91 28.26
N ASN A 206 10.41 10.54 28.08
CA ASN A 206 9.10 9.89 28.25
C ASN A 206 8.91 8.70 27.31
N LEU A 207 9.26 8.82 26.02
CA LEU A 207 9.21 7.73 25.06
C LEU A 207 10.16 6.58 25.45
N THR A 208 11.37 6.92 25.89
CA THR A 208 12.36 5.92 26.32
C THR A 208 11.87 5.14 27.53
N MET A 209 11.28 5.81 28.51
CA MET A 209 10.72 5.14 29.69
C MET A 209 9.53 4.25 29.34
N GLU A 210 8.60 4.70 28.48
CA GLU A 210 7.47 3.88 28.00
C GLU A 210 7.97 2.61 27.29
N ASP A 211 9.03 2.70 26.49
CA ASP A 211 9.58 1.56 25.75
C ASP A 211 10.34 0.58 26.66
N ILE A 212 11.05 1.07 27.70
CA ILE A 212 11.70 0.23 28.72
C ILE A 212 10.66 -0.55 29.53
N ASP A 213 9.59 0.11 29.94
CA ASP A 213 8.50 -0.52 30.71
C ASP A 213 7.82 -1.62 29.87
N LEU A 214 7.53 -1.31 28.60
CA LEU A 214 6.95 -2.25 27.66
C LEU A 214 7.87 -3.47 27.46
N TYR A 215 9.17 -3.24 27.24
CA TYR A 215 10.15 -4.32 27.07
C TYR A 215 10.23 -5.21 28.32
N SER A 216 10.27 -4.62 29.52
CA SER A 216 10.31 -5.33 30.78
C SER A 216 9.07 -6.19 31.02
N MET A 217 7.90 -5.67 30.69
CA MET A 217 6.62 -6.39 30.76
C MET A 217 6.60 -7.56 29.77
N LEU A 218 6.98 -7.32 28.51
CA LEU A 218 7.02 -8.34 27.46
C LEU A 218 8.00 -9.46 27.80
N SER A 219 9.19 -9.14 28.28
CA SER A 219 10.23 -10.14 28.64
C SER A 219 9.76 -11.12 29.72
N ARG A 220 8.94 -10.65 30.68
CA ARG A 220 8.35 -11.51 31.73
C ARG A 220 7.24 -12.41 31.18
N ARG A 221 6.43 -11.92 30.26
CA ARG A 221 5.29 -12.66 29.71
C ARG A 221 5.70 -13.70 28.68
N VAL A 222 6.69 -13.41 27.83
CA VAL A 222 7.18 -14.32 26.77
C VAL A 222 7.65 -15.68 27.34
N THR A 223 8.10 -15.71 28.60
CA THR A 223 8.55 -16.95 29.24
C THR A 223 7.40 -17.92 29.55
N ASN A 224 6.15 -17.42 29.71
CA ASN A 224 5.03 -18.20 30.23
C ASN A 224 3.77 -18.20 29.32
N GLU A 225 3.72 -17.38 28.28
CA GLU A 225 2.54 -17.18 27.45
C GLU A 225 2.87 -17.34 25.95
N ASP A 226 1.87 -17.70 25.14
CA ASP A 226 2.01 -17.73 23.69
C ASP A 226 2.27 -16.31 23.15
N LEU A 227 3.26 -16.17 22.29
CA LEU A 227 3.68 -14.91 21.72
C LEU A 227 2.51 -14.15 21.06
N LEU A 228 1.56 -14.86 20.43
CA LEU A 228 0.38 -14.28 19.82
C LEU A 228 -0.64 -13.72 20.81
N THR A 229 -0.56 -14.10 22.09
CA THR A 229 -1.41 -13.52 23.15
C THR A 229 -0.80 -12.24 23.73
N ILE A 230 0.49 -11.98 23.45
CA ILE A 230 1.24 -10.86 23.99
C ILE A 230 1.37 -9.74 22.96
N ILE A 231 1.72 -10.09 21.71
CA ILE A 231 1.93 -9.12 20.64
C ILE A 231 0.58 -8.64 20.11
N ASP A 232 0.23 -7.40 20.43
CA ASP A 232 -1.00 -6.79 19.98
C ASP A 232 -0.97 -6.53 18.48
N THR A 233 0.01 -5.76 18.01
CA THR A 233 0.21 -5.45 16.59
C THR A 233 1.69 -5.50 16.22
N SER A 234 2.00 -5.85 14.97
CA SER A 234 3.36 -5.82 14.45
C SER A 234 3.38 -5.60 12.94
N MET A 235 4.43 -4.97 12.45
CA MET A 235 4.73 -4.85 11.03
C MET A 235 6.23 -5.06 10.86
N MET A 236 6.61 -6.09 10.10
CA MET A 236 8.01 -6.44 9.87
C MET A 236 8.24 -6.69 8.38
N PRO A 237 9.33 -6.18 7.79
CA PRO A 237 9.70 -6.52 6.42
C PRO A 237 9.74 -8.04 6.22
N TYR A 238 9.27 -8.49 5.07
CA TYR A 238 9.15 -9.90 4.75
C TYR A 238 9.71 -10.22 3.36
N GLY A 239 10.52 -11.26 3.27
CA GLY A 239 11.05 -11.73 2.00
C GLY A 239 12.23 -10.90 1.49
N ILE A 240 12.39 -10.86 0.17
CA ILE A 240 13.47 -10.17 -0.53
C ILE A 240 13.01 -8.80 -1.05
N GLU A 241 11.72 -8.68 -1.32
CA GLU A 241 11.11 -7.44 -1.82
C GLU A 241 10.92 -6.46 -0.66
N SER A 242 11.31 -5.22 -0.89
CA SER A 242 11.34 -4.18 0.15
C SER A 242 9.96 -3.69 0.60
N ASP A 243 8.93 -3.89 -0.25
CA ASP A 243 7.55 -3.44 -0.04
C ASP A 243 6.61 -4.55 0.48
N GLN A 244 7.17 -5.70 0.90
CA GLN A 244 6.42 -6.80 1.50
C GLN A 244 6.62 -6.86 3.01
N TYR A 245 5.52 -7.14 3.72
CA TYR A 245 5.49 -7.18 5.18
C TYR A 245 4.73 -8.37 5.73
N ALA A 246 5.23 -8.91 6.84
CA ALA A 246 4.45 -9.76 7.73
C ALA A 246 3.78 -8.86 8.78
N VAL A 247 2.46 -8.91 8.85
CA VAL A 247 1.65 -7.96 9.64
C VAL A 247 0.76 -8.70 10.64
N ILE A 248 0.65 -8.12 11.84
CA ILE A 248 -0.45 -8.33 12.77
C ILE A 248 -1.08 -6.96 13.00
N GLY A 249 -2.37 -6.82 12.65
CA GLY A 249 -3.10 -5.56 12.80
C GLY A 249 -4.50 -5.78 13.38
N GLU A 250 -4.96 -4.87 14.25
CA GLU A 250 -6.30 -4.88 14.79
C GLU A 250 -7.30 -4.40 13.73
N ILE A 251 -8.36 -5.16 13.52
CA ILE A 251 -9.43 -4.86 12.55
C ILE A 251 -10.38 -3.84 13.18
N PHE A 252 -10.58 -2.71 12.53
CA PHE A 252 -11.52 -1.69 12.99
C PHE A 252 -12.69 -1.44 12.01
N ASP A 253 -12.57 -1.90 10.74
CA ASP A 253 -13.66 -1.89 9.78
C ASP A 253 -13.55 -3.09 8.83
N ILE A 254 -14.70 -3.54 8.31
CA ILE A 254 -14.81 -4.70 7.43
C ILE A 254 -15.78 -4.37 6.31
N ASN A 255 -15.33 -4.49 5.08
CA ASN A 255 -16.12 -4.36 3.89
C ASN A 255 -15.92 -5.57 2.97
N HIS A 256 -16.74 -5.69 1.95
CA HIS A 256 -16.66 -6.76 0.97
C HIS A 256 -16.66 -6.19 -0.44
N ALA A 257 -15.94 -6.84 -1.32
CA ALA A 257 -15.97 -6.56 -2.75
C ALA A 257 -16.23 -7.85 -3.51
N LYS A 258 -16.77 -7.71 -4.71
CA LYS A 258 -16.92 -8.82 -5.65
C LYS A 258 -16.27 -8.43 -6.96
N ASN A 259 -15.43 -9.31 -7.49
CA ASN A 259 -14.92 -9.13 -8.83
C ASN A 259 -16.05 -9.35 -9.85
N MET A 260 -16.36 -8.33 -10.64
CA MET A 260 -17.48 -8.34 -11.56
C MET A 260 -17.30 -9.30 -12.74
N ILE A 261 -16.07 -9.72 -13.04
CA ILE A 261 -15.75 -10.62 -14.14
C ILE A 261 -15.76 -12.08 -13.66
N THR A 262 -15.03 -12.37 -12.58
CA THR A 262 -14.87 -13.75 -12.08
C THR A 262 -15.97 -14.17 -11.11
N GLY A 263 -16.64 -13.20 -10.51
CA GLY A 263 -17.63 -13.47 -9.45
C GLY A 263 -17.01 -13.82 -8.09
N GLU A 264 -15.69 -13.80 -7.94
CA GLU A 264 -15.02 -14.07 -6.69
C GLU A 264 -15.25 -12.95 -5.66
N ASN A 265 -15.31 -13.34 -4.39
CA ASN A 265 -15.49 -12.43 -3.27
C ASN A 265 -14.14 -12.09 -2.63
N MET A 266 -13.98 -10.84 -2.26
CA MET A 266 -12.86 -10.34 -1.47
C MET A 266 -13.37 -9.77 -0.17
N VAL A 267 -12.56 -9.92 0.87
CA VAL A 267 -12.73 -9.27 2.16
C VAL A 267 -11.80 -8.06 2.20
N LEU A 268 -12.36 -6.91 2.51
CA LEU A 268 -11.64 -5.65 2.66
C LEU A 268 -11.58 -5.34 4.15
N LEU A 269 -10.38 -5.34 4.71
CA LEU A 269 -10.14 -5.12 6.14
C LEU A 269 -9.43 -3.79 6.33
N SER A 270 -10.00 -2.89 7.13
CA SER A 270 -9.27 -1.73 7.60
C SER A 270 -8.61 -2.07 8.93
N VAL A 271 -7.29 -1.96 8.98
CA VAL A 271 -6.48 -2.41 10.12
C VAL A 271 -5.62 -1.29 10.69
N ASN A 272 -5.37 -1.40 11.98
CA ASN A 272 -4.38 -0.61 12.69
C ASN A 272 -3.20 -1.51 13.10
N SER A 273 -2.01 -1.22 12.60
CA SER A 273 -0.79 -1.87 13.01
C SER A 273 0.26 -0.84 13.39
N LYS A 274 0.76 -0.89 14.62
CA LYS A 274 1.75 0.08 15.12
C LYS A 274 1.33 1.55 14.92
N TYR A 275 0.03 1.83 15.12
CA TYR A 275 -0.58 3.16 14.94
C TYR A 275 -0.65 3.65 13.47
N ILE A 276 -0.36 2.80 12.51
CA ILE A 276 -0.60 3.09 11.10
C ILE A 276 -1.90 2.44 10.68
N LEU A 277 -2.78 3.25 10.09
CA LEU A 277 -4.04 2.81 9.51
C LEU A 277 -3.83 2.51 8.04
N PHE A 278 -4.28 1.35 7.59
CA PHE A 278 -4.28 1.00 6.17
C PHE A 278 -5.32 -0.08 5.88
N ASP A 279 -5.64 -0.22 4.61
CA ASP A 279 -6.62 -1.18 4.15
C ASP A 279 -5.94 -2.40 3.54
N ILE A 280 -6.50 -3.59 3.76
CA ILE A 280 -6.04 -4.86 3.19
C ILE A 280 -7.16 -5.47 2.35
N CYS A 281 -6.84 -5.85 1.12
CA CYS A 281 -7.71 -6.69 0.28
C CYS A 281 -7.17 -8.10 0.22
N ILE A 282 -8.01 -9.07 0.52
CA ILE A 282 -7.70 -10.51 0.46
C ILE A 282 -8.86 -11.28 -0.17
N ASN A 283 -8.56 -12.28 -0.99
CA ASN A 283 -9.59 -13.20 -1.48
C ASN A 283 -10.19 -13.97 -0.31
N GLU A 284 -11.52 -14.08 -0.28
CA GLU A 284 -12.24 -14.79 0.79
C GLU A 284 -11.74 -16.23 0.96
N LYS A 285 -11.35 -16.89 -0.13
CA LYS A 285 -10.79 -18.26 -0.12
C LYS A 285 -9.44 -18.38 0.59
N ASP A 286 -8.69 -17.28 0.73
CA ASP A 286 -7.34 -17.22 1.28
C ASP A 286 -7.31 -16.68 2.73
N LEU A 287 -8.49 -16.33 3.27
CA LEU A 287 -8.65 -15.87 4.63
C LEU A 287 -9.13 -17.00 5.54
N ILE A 288 -8.30 -17.37 6.50
CA ILE A 288 -8.65 -18.38 7.51
C ILE A 288 -9.30 -17.70 8.72
N GLY A 289 -10.50 -18.12 9.07
CA GLY A 289 -11.27 -17.60 10.20
C GLY A 289 -12.18 -16.44 9.80
N GLU A 290 -13.11 -16.12 10.70
CA GLU A 290 -14.15 -15.12 10.46
C GLU A 290 -13.66 -13.74 10.94
N PRO A 291 -13.60 -12.72 10.06
CA PRO A 291 -13.22 -11.38 10.45
C PRO A 291 -14.31 -10.73 11.32
N GLN A 292 -13.91 -10.07 12.39
CA GLN A 292 -14.77 -9.29 13.26
C GLN A 292 -13.99 -8.06 13.76
N ILE A 293 -14.68 -6.95 13.96
CA ILE A 293 -14.10 -5.75 14.54
C ILE A 293 -13.52 -6.06 15.92
N GLY A 294 -12.29 -5.61 16.17
CA GLY A 294 -11.53 -5.89 17.38
C GLY A 294 -10.72 -7.20 17.35
N ARG A 295 -11.00 -8.12 16.42
CA ARG A 295 -10.06 -9.22 16.13
C ARG A 295 -8.85 -8.71 15.37
N ARG A 296 -7.83 -9.56 15.24
CA ARG A 296 -6.61 -9.19 14.54
C ARG A 296 -6.44 -10.01 13.27
N PHE A 297 -6.03 -9.32 12.22
CA PHE A 297 -5.53 -9.93 11.00
C PHE A 297 -4.05 -10.27 11.18
N LYS A 298 -3.63 -11.48 10.79
CA LYS A 298 -2.24 -11.88 10.66
C LYS A 298 -2.02 -12.43 9.26
N GLY A 299 -1.08 -11.85 8.51
CA GLY A 299 -0.81 -12.30 7.15
C GLY A 299 0.42 -11.64 6.55
N LYS A 300 0.70 -12.02 5.29
CA LYS A 300 1.71 -11.39 4.45
C LYS A 300 1.01 -10.46 3.49
N ILE A 301 1.55 -9.27 3.34
CA ILE A 301 0.99 -8.22 2.51
C ILE A 301 2.03 -7.64 1.56
N TRP A 302 1.58 -7.19 0.42
CA TRP A 302 2.30 -6.29 -0.47
C TRP A 302 1.74 -4.88 -0.28
N MET A 303 2.56 -4.00 0.25
CA MET A 303 2.16 -2.64 0.59
C MET A 303 2.16 -1.76 -0.65
N GLN A 304 1.08 -1.02 -0.84
CA GLN A 304 0.89 -0.03 -1.89
C GLN A 304 0.54 1.31 -1.27
N GLY A 305 0.82 2.40 -1.97
CA GLY A 305 0.50 3.73 -1.47
C GLY A 305 0.10 4.69 -2.58
N HIS A 306 -0.83 5.55 -2.25
CA HIS A 306 -1.25 6.68 -3.06
C HIS A 306 -0.91 7.97 -2.32
N ILE A 307 -0.10 8.85 -2.92
CA ILE A 307 0.31 10.10 -2.31
C ILE A 307 -0.66 11.20 -2.73
N LYS A 308 -1.24 11.88 -1.75
CA LYS A 308 -1.98 13.13 -1.95
C LYS A 308 -0.98 14.28 -1.91
N PHE A 309 -0.69 14.87 -3.05
CA PHE A 309 0.14 16.07 -3.12
C PHE A 309 -0.71 17.28 -2.72
N GLU A 310 -0.23 18.09 -1.78
CA GLU A 310 -0.83 19.38 -1.53
C GLU A 310 -0.69 20.22 -2.80
N SER A 311 -1.80 20.58 -3.39
CA SER A 311 -1.82 21.61 -4.43
C SER A 311 -1.44 22.91 -3.73
N PHE A 312 -0.20 23.37 -3.90
CA PHE A 312 0.14 24.76 -3.61
C PHE A 312 -0.80 25.62 -4.45
N GLY A 313 -1.83 26.19 -3.80
CA GLY A 313 -2.68 27.15 -4.41
C GLY A 313 -1.77 28.22 -5.06
N LYS A 314 -1.99 28.53 -6.34
CA LYS A 314 -1.50 29.75 -6.92
C LYS A 314 -1.96 30.87 -5.99
N ILE A 315 -1.03 31.48 -5.31
CA ILE A 315 -1.26 32.76 -4.68
C ILE A 315 -1.50 33.71 -5.86
N ASP A 316 -2.75 33.90 -6.21
CA ASP A 316 -3.16 35.00 -7.09
C ASP A 316 -2.84 36.29 -6.35
N ASN A 317 -1.62 36.77 -6.56
CA ASN A 317 -1.24 38.15 -6.27
C ASN A 317 -1.95 39.04 -7.29
N GLU A 318 -3.24 39.24 -7.16
CA GLU A 318 -3.92 40.43 -7.64
C GLU A 318 -4.07 41.42 -6.49
N PHE A 319 -3.01 42.06 -6.14
CA PHE A 319 -3.06 43.45 -5.67
C PHE A 319 -2.59 44.35 -6.81
N VAL A 320 -3.56 44.78 -7.59
CA VAL A 320 -3.41 45.98 -8.45
C VAL A 320 -4.06 47.13 -7.72
N CYS A 321 -3.30 48.19 -7.57
CA CYS A 321 -3.64 49.50 -7.04
C CYS A 321 -4.92 50.09 -7.62
#